data_0c8bfb94992194be569f7326cf624db2
#
_entry.id   0c8bfb94992194be569f7326cf624db2
#
_cell.length_a   1.000
_cell.length_b   1.000
_cell.length_c   1.000
_cell.angle_alpha   90.00
_cell.angle_beta   90.00
_cell.angle_gamma   90.00
#
_symmetry.space_group_name_H-M   'P 1'
#
loop_
_entity.id
_entity.type
_entity.pdbx_description
1 polymer ?
#
loop_
_entity_poly.entity_id
_entity_poly.type
_entity_poly.pdbx_seq_one_letter_code
_entity_poly.pdbx_strand_id
1 'polypeptide(L)'
;MNLDVGQVGGGVLVVSQFTLYGDCRKGKRPSFVGAAAPALAEGLVAQVVEEVKALGVPCEAGRFQAEMHVELLNHGPVTLLLDSEKMF
;
A
#
# COMPACT_ATOMS: atom_id res chain seq x y z
N MET A 1 -20.08 1.14 5.65
CA MET A 1 -19.26 1.35 4.41
C MET A 1 -20.12 1.47 3.15
N ASN A 2 -21.16 2.27 3.22
CA ASN A 2 -22.03 2.50 2.05
C ASN A 2 -21.52 3.60 1.10
N LEU A 3 -20.50 4.34 1.53
CA LEU A 3 -19.89 5.41 0.76
C LEU A 3 -18.42 5.14 0.52
N ASP A 4 -17.91 5.52 -0.64
CA ASP A 4 -16.48 5.44 -0.93
C ASP A 4 -15.73 6.70 -0.46
N VAL A 5 -14.41 6.67 -0.53
CA VAL A 5 -13.56 7.77 -0.05
C VAL A 5 -13.82 9.07 -0.82
N GLY A 6 -14.11 8.99 -2.11
CA GLY A 6 -14.42 10.17 -2.93
C GLY A 6 -15.75 10.81 -2.54
N GLN A 7 -16.77 10.00 -2.24
CA GLN A 7 -18.09 10.48 -1.86
C GLN A 7 -18.09 11.24 -0.53
N VAL A 8 -17.21 10.90 0.39
CA VAL A 8 -17.11 11.58 1.68
C VAL A 8 -16.09 12.72 1.69
N GLY A 9 -15.50 13.05 0.56
CA GLY A 9 -14.51 14.11 0.46
C GLY A 9 -13.16 13.76 1.08
N GLY A 10 -12.87 12.48 1.20
CA GLY A 10 -11.60 12.00 1.75
C GLY A 10 -10.47 11.97 0.73
N GLY A 11 -9.34 11.44 1.16
CA GLY A 11 -8.16 11.25 0.31
C GLY A 11 -7.48 9.91 0.59
N VAL A 12 -6.48 9.61 -0.21
CA VAL A 12 -5.72 8.36 -0.10
C VAL A 12 -4.25 8.69 0.14
N LEU A 13 -3.64 7.98 1.08
CA LEU A 13 -2.19 7.98 1.27
C LEU A 13 -1.64 6.62 0.83
N VAL A 14 -0.73 6.63 -0.14
CA VAL A 14 -0.06 5.43 -0.63
C VAL A 14 1.33 5.37 -0.02
N VAL A 15 1.62 4.29 0.69
CA VAL A 15 2.92 4.06 1.29
C VAL A 15 3.46 2.72 0.78
N SER A 16 4.63 2.74 0.15
CA SER A 16 5.28 1.52 -0.30
C SER A 16 5.78 0.71 0.89
N GLN A 17 5.66 -0.62 0.82
CA GLN A 17 6.10 -1.49 1.90
C GLN A 17 6.42 -2.88 1.36
N PHE A 18 7.71 -3.19 1.17
CA PHE A 18 8.12 -4.50 0.66
C PHE A 18 7.95 -5.61 1.71
N THR A 19 7.95 -5.27 2.99
CA THR A 19 7.82 -6.25 4.08
C THR A 19 6.45 -6.93 4.11
N LEU A 20 5.48 -6.44 3.33
CA LEU A 20 4.22 -7.15 3.12
C LEU A 20 4.45 -8.52 2.47
N TYR A 21 5.55 -8.69 1.74
CA TYR A 21 5.96 -9.97 1.16
C TYR A 21 6.86 -10.79 2.08
N GLY A 22 6.95 -10.43 3.35
CA GLY A 22 7.72 -11.18 4.33
C GLY A 22 7.14 -12.58 4.52
N ASP A 23 7.94 -13.59 4.19
CA ASP A 23 7.59 -14.99 4.35
C ASP A 23 8.31 -15.57 5.56
N CYS A 24 7.57 -15.89 6.60
CA CYS A 24 8.08 -16.41 7.87
C CYS A 24 7.89 -17.92 8.02
N ARG A 25 7.48 -18.62 6.97
CA ARG A 25 7.19 -20.06 7.04
C ARG A 25 8.42 -20.92 7.24
N LYS A 26 9.59 -20.41 6.87
CA LYS A 26 10.88 -21.13 7.00
C LYS A 26 11.86 -20.30 7.83
N GLY A 27 12.25 -20.84 9.00
CA GLY A 27 13.25 -20.22 9.85
C GLY A 27 12.74 -19.04 10.66
N LYS A 28 13.68 -18.32 11.29
CA LYS A 28 13.39 -17.23 12.23
C LYS A 28 13.37 -15.86 11.56
N ARG A 29 13.96 -15.74 10.38
CA ARG A 29 13.98 -14.49 9.62
C ARG A 29 12.96 -14.53 8.49
N PRO A 30 12.22 -13.45 8.26
CA PRO A 30 11.36 -13.40 7.10
C PRO A 30 12.18 -13.37 5.81
N SER A 31 11.69 -14.04 4.77
CA SER A 31 12.22 -13.97 3.42
C SER A 31 11.39 -13.00 2.60
N PHE A 32 12.04 -12.16 1.81
CA PHE A 32 11.38 -11.17 0.95
C PHE A 32 11.56 -11.49 -0.53
N VAL A 33 11.88 -12.73 -0.87
CA VAL A 33 12.16 -13.12 -2.27
C VAL A 33 10.96 -12.89 -3.21
N GLY A 34 9.74 -12.91 -2.67
CA GLY A 34 8.54 -12.65 -3.46
C GLY A 34 8.29 -11.18 -3.77
N ALA A 35 9.01 -10.26 -3.12
CA ALA A 35 8.86 -8.84 -3.39
C ALA A 35 9.42 -8.47 -4.76
N ALA A 36 8.77 -7.55 -5.45
CA ALA A 36 9.27 -7.06 -6.73
C ALA A 36 10.60 -6.33 -6.57
N ALA A 37 11.43 -6.38 -7.61
CA ALA A 37 12.66 -5.59 -7.66
C ALA A 37 12.35 -4.09 -7.47
N PRO A 38 13.23 -3.31 -6.80
CA PRO A 38 12.92 -1.91 -6.46
C PRO A 38 12.50 -1.04 -7.65
N ALA A 39 13.15 -1.17 -8.80
CA ALA A 39 12.80 -0.36 -9.97
C ALA A 39 11.38 -0.66 -10.48
N LEU A 40 11.00 -1.94 -10.53
CA LEU A 40 9.64 -2.34 -10.92
C LEU A 40 8.63 -1.88 -9.85
N ALA A 41 8.93 -2.10 -8.59
CA ALA A 41 8.03 -1.74 -7.50
C ALA A 41 7.77 -0.24 -7.45
N GLU A 42 8.80 0.58 -7.63
CA GLU A 42 8.65 2.04 -7.65
C GLU A 42 7.69 2.49 -8.76
N GLY A 43 7.84 1.93 -9.96
CA GLY A 43 6.95 2.23 -11.08
C GLY A 43 5.50 1.81 -10.81
N LEU A 44 5.29 0.65 -10.20
CA LEU A 44 3.95 0.16 -9.87
C LEU A 44 3.29 1.00 -8.78
N VAL A 45 4.03 1.40 -7.75
CA VAL A 45 3.51 2.28 -6.69
C VAL A 45 3.13 3.64 -7.28
N ALA A 46 3.97 4.20 -8.14
CA ALA A 46 3.67 5.46 -8.83
C ALA A 46 2.41 5.33 -9.69
N GLN A 47 2.22 4.19 -10.36
CA GLN A 47 1.01 3.93 -11.14
C GLN A 47 -0.25 3.89 -10.28
N VAL A 48 -0.19 3.29 -9.10
CA VAL A 48 -1.32 3.29 -8.17
C VAL A 48 -1.72 4.73 -7.80
N VAL A 49 -0.74 5.57 -7.50
CA VAL A 49 -0.99 6.98 -7.18
C VAL A 49 -1.68 7.69 -8.35
N GLU A 50 -1.17 7.50 -9.58
CA GLU A 50 -1.76 8.11 -10.77
C GLU A 50 -3.18 7.61 -11.03
N GLU A 51 -3.45 6.33 -10.85
CA GLU A 51 -4.79 5.76 -11.02
C GLU A 51 -5.79 6.33 -10.00
N VAL A 52 -5.37 6.50 -8.75
CA VAL A 52 -6.22 7.12 -7.73
C VAL A 52 -6.54 8.56 -8.09
N LYS A 53 -5.54 9.34 -8.52
CA LYS A 53 -5.75 10.72 -8.97
C LYS A 53 -6.68 10.78 -10.19
N ALA A 54 -6.56 9.84 -11.10
CA ALA A 54 -7.41 9.77 -12.29
C ALA A 54 -8.89 9.55 -11.94
N LEU A 55 -9.17 8.93 -10.78
CA LEU A 55 -10.53 8.79 -10.26
C LEU A 55 -11.06 10.07 -9.58
N GLY A 56 -10.28 11.14 -9.57
CA GLY A 56 -10.65 12.39 -8.94
C GLY A 56 -10.49 12.43 -7.43
N VAL A 57 -9.75 11.48 -6.85
CA VAL A 57 -9.51 11.41 -5.41
C VAL A 57 -8.14 12.01 -5.09
N PRO A 58 -8.06 12.94 -4.12
CA PRO A 58 -6.77 13.45 -3.65
C PRO A 58 -5.88 12.29 -3.17
N CYS A 59 -4.65 12.27 -3.64
CA CYS A 59 -3.70 11.20 -3.32
C CYS A 59 -2.32 11.78 -3.04
N GLU A 60 -1.76 11.39 -1.91
CA GLU A 60 -0.38 11.68 -1.54
C GLU A 60 0.38 10.36 -1.40
N ALA A 61 1.69 10.43 -1.50
CA ALA A 61 2.55 9.26 -1.39
C ALA A 61 3.68 9.52 -0.39
N GLY A 62 4.18 8.41 0.20
CA GLY A 62 5.44 8.46 0.93
C GLY A 62 6.62 8.57 -0.02
N ARG A 63 7.83 8.46 0.53
CA ARG A 63 9.07 8.45 -0.25
C ARG A 63 9.53 7.01 -0.40
N PHE A 64 9.67 6.56 -1.65
CA PHE A 64 10.08 5.18 -1.95
C PHE A 64 11.47 4.87 -1.38
N GLN A 65 11.62 3.71 -0.74
CA GLN A 65 12.84 3.23 -0.08
C GLN A 65 13.35 4.11 1.08
N ALA A 66 12.60 5.11 1.51
CA ALA A 66 12.99 5.90 2.66
C ALA A 66 12.49 5.29 3.96
N GLU A 67 13.25 5.47 5.04
CA GLU A 67 12.72 5.22 6.37
C GLU A 67 11.69 6.29 6.69
N MET A 68 10.49 5.85 7.07
CA MET A 68 9.38 6.75 7.33
C MET A 68 8.76 6.46 8.69
N HIS A 69 8.41 7.53 9.38
CA HIS A 69 7.59 7.46 10.57
C HIS A 69 6.18 7.91 10.19
N VAL A 70 5.22 7.02 10.33
CA VAL A 70 3.83 7.31 9.97
C VAL A 70 3.02 7.50 11.24
N GLU A 71 2.49 8.71 11.42
CA GLU A 71 1.62 9.03 12.54
C GLU A 71 0.19 9.10 12.02
N LEU A 72 -0.70 8.35 12.65
CA LEU A 72 -2.09 8.27 12.18
C LEU A 72 -3.06 8.02 13.33
N LEU A 73 -4.31 8.37 13.11
CA LEU A 73 -5.42 7.99 13.95
C LEU A 73 -6.30 7.00 13.18
N ASN A 74 -6.38 5.77 13.66
CA ASN A 74 -7.24 4.76 13.05
C ASN A 74 -8.62 4.79 13.70
N HIS A 75 -9.58 5.29 12.96
CA HIS A 75 -10.97 5.37 13.40
C HIS A 75 -11.84 4.47 12.53
N GLY A 76 -12.41 3.48 13.16
CA GLY A 76 -13.32 2.70 12.41
C GLY A 76 -13.30 1.19 12.57
N PRO A 77 -12.22 0.49 13.05
CA PRO A 77 -11.08 0.23 12.18
C PRO A 77 -11.48 -0.76 11.08
N VAL A 78 -11.01 -0.52 9.85
CA VAL A 78 -11.23 -1.44 8.72
C VAL A 78 -9.90 -1.66 8.02
N THR A 79 -9.54 -2.94 7.85
CA THR A 79 -8.35 -3.33 7.11
C THR A 79 -8.76 -4.37 6.07
N LEU A 80 -8.37 -4.15 4.83
CA LEU A 80 -8.63 -5.05 3.72
C LEU A 80 -7.32 -5.45 3.07
N LEU A 81 -7.17 -6.74 2.79
CA LEU A 81 -6.03 -7.30 2.07
C LEU A 81 -6.48 -7.62 0.65
N LEU A 82 -5.73 -7.09 -0.33
CA LEU A 82 -6.02 -7.31 -1.74
C LEU A 82 -4.81 -7.94 -2.41
N ASP A 83 -5.02 -9.03 -3.11
CA ASP A 83 -3.99 -9.75 -3.86
C ASP A 83 -4.59 -10.27 -5.16
N SER A 84 -3.95 -9.96 -6.28
CA SER A 84 -4.41 -10.44 -7.59
C SER A 84 -4.34 -11.96 -7.72
N GLU A 85 -3.46 -12.61 -6.99
CA GLU A 85 -3.27 -14.07 -6.99
C GLU A 85 -4.06 -14.78 -5.90
N LYS A 86 -4.74 -14.05 -5.05
CA LYS A 86 -5.57 -14.59 -3.96
C LYS A 86 -4.81 -15.55 -3.04
N MET A 87 -3.64 -15.13 -2.59
CA MET A 87 -2.79 -15.96 -1.73
C MET A 87 -3.27 -16.02 -0.28
N PHE A 88 -4.29 -15.27 0.05
CA PHE A 88 -4.90 -15.26 1.39
C PHE A 88 -6.41 -15.05 1.34
#